data_322b48dabd9bfa66a6ac963b05ed2ede
#
_entry.id   322b48dabd9bfa66a6ac963b05ed2ede
#
_cell.length_a   1.000
_cell.length_b   1.000
_cell.length_c   1.000
_cell.angle_alpha   90.00
_cell.angle_beta   90.00
_cell.angle_gamma   90.00
#
_symmetry.space_group_name_H-M   'P 1'
#
loop_
_entity.id
_entity.type
_entity.pdbx_description
1 polymer ?
#
loop_
_entity_poly.entity_id
_entity_poly.type
_entity_poly.pdbx_seq_one_letter_code
_entity_poly.pdbx_strand_id
1 'polypeptide(L)'
;MARVTLQTIADRLGVSRATVSYAFSRPDQLSDGLRQRIMEVADELGYAGPNPTARSLRLGRAGALGLLFSETLAYAFADPYAIGFFQGLATAAEDAGVGLLILPLPHGDRRSETVRDAVVDAFCVMSLPDGHPALAEVLARKLPVVVVDEPYVPGHPFVGTDEPAAAAAAARHVLELGHRRIGVAMVGLHDDGHTGWASPERQEGAVFEAMRRRCGGYRQACEEAGIDWSGVPFYEVARNSREAGRKAGHALLGRDPRPTAILTNTDVLALGVLDAAADLGLEVPGELSVVGFSDSAAEEAGLTTIRQAKQEMGAAAGRLLLSGAAAEPERLVFPHELIVRASTAPPAHA
;
A
#
# COMPACT_ATOMS: atom_id res chain seq x y z
N MET A 1 -39.01 3.50 25.89
CA MET A 1 -38.53 4.64 26.69
C MET A 1 -38.10 5.75 25.75
N ALA A 2 -38.45 6.99 26.00
CA ALA A 2 -37.99 8.14 25.20
C ALA A 2 -36.47 8.28 25.34
N ARG A 3 -35.78 8.50 24.22
CA ARG A 3 -34.30 8.61 24.16
C ARG A 3 -33.90 9.92 24.88
N VAL A 4 -33.04 9.81 25.90
CA VAL A 4 -32.47 10.98 26.58
C VAL A 4 -31.70 11.83 25.60
N THR A 5 -31.87 13.14 25.65
CA THR A 5 -31.26 14.12 24.73
C THR A 5 -30.57 15.24 25.49
N LEU A 6 -29.77 16.05 24.81
CA LEU A 6 -29.20 17.29 25.38
C LEU A 6 -30.29 18.21 25.93
N GLN A 7 -31.47 18.22 25.31
CA GLN A 7 -32.60 19.03 25.78
C GLN A 7 -33.14 18.51 27.12
N THR A 8 -33.23 17.20 27.30
CA THR A 8 -33.66 16.57 28.58
C THR A 8 -32.77 16.99 29.74
N ILE A 9 -31.45 17.04 29.52
CA ILE A 9 -30.47 17.49 30.54
C ILE A 9 -30.59 19.00 30.78
N ALA A 10 -30.74 19.78 29.71
CA ALA A 10 -30.91 21.23 29.78
C ALA A 10 -32.15 21.63 30.60
N ASP A 11 -33.28 20.98 30.34
CA ASP A 11 -34.55 21.20 31.05
C ASP A 11 -34.41 20.86 32.54
N ARG A 12 -33.71 19.76 32.87
CA ARG A 12 -33.53 19.34 34.28
C ARG A 12 -32.61 20.27 35.08
N LEU A 13 -31.64 20.92 34.40
CA LEU A 13 -30.69 21.84 35.06
C LEU A 13 -31.08 23.31 34.95
N GLY A 14 -32.11 23.66 34.18
CA GLY A 14 -32.52 25.05 33.94
C GLY A 14 -31.50 25.84 33.13
N VAL A 15 -30.75 25.18 32.23
CA VAL A 15 -29.74 25.80 31.37
C VAL A 15 -30.10 25.66 29.89
N SER A 16 -29.38 26.35 29.00
CA SER A 16 -29.61 26.21 27.57
C SER A 16 -29.07 24.87 27.04
N ARG A 17 -29.69 24.34 25.97
CA ARG A 17 -29.18 23.18 25.26
C ARG A 17 -27.74 23.41 24.75
N ALA A 18 -27.39 24.65 24.39
CA ALA A 18 -26.04 25.02 23.98
C ALA A 18 -25.05 24.86 25.13
N THR A 19 -25.43 25.29 26.36
CA THR A 19 -24.62 25.13 27.56
C THR A 19 -24.31 23.66 27.84
N VAL A 20 -25.33 22.79 27.78
CA VAL A 20 -25.13 21.34 27.92
C VAL A 20 -24.23 20.79 26.80
N SER A 21 -24.41 21.24 25.57
CA SER A 21 -23.53 20.83 24.44
C SER A 21 -22.08 21.24 24.68
N TYR A 22 -21.81 22.39 25.26
CA TYR A 22 -20.45 22.85 25.56
C TYR A 22 -19.76 22.00 26.62
N ALA A 23 -20.48 21.43 27.58
CA ALA A 23 -19.91 20.54 28.58
C ALA A 23 -19.20 19.31 27.93
N PHE A 24 -19.71 18.87 26.78
CA PHE A 24 -19.13 17.74 26.00
C PHE A 24 -18.15 18.17 24.91
N SER A 25 -18.26 19.38 24.35
CA SER A 25 -17.51 19.79 23.16
C SER A 25 -16.50 20.90 23.37
N ARG A 26 -16.70 21.75 24.37
CA ARG A 26 -15.85 22.91 24.71
C ARG A 26 -15.84 23.12 26.21
N PRO A 27 -15.25 22.18 26.98
CA PRO A 27 -15.28 22.23 28.43
C PRO A 27 -14.65 23.51 29.04
N ASP A 28 -13.70 24.09 28.31
CA ASP A 28 -13.02 25.35 28.63
C ASP A 28 -13.93 26.57 28.64
N GLN A 29 -15.12 26.49 28.05
CA GLN A 29 -16.10 27.60 28.02
C GLN A 29 -17.13 27.56 29.17
N LEU A 30 -16.97 26.63 30.09
CA LEU A 30 -17.86 26.51 31.27
C LEU A 30 -17.05 26.54 32.55
N SER A 31 -17.69 27.02 33.64
CA SER A 31 -17.10 26.83 34.95
C SER A 31 -17.06 25.34 35.33
N ASP A 32 -16.02 24.90 36.04
CA ASP A 32 -15.85 23.52 36.47
C ASP A 32 -17.06 22.98 37.21
N GLY A 33 -17.64 23.75 38.11
CA GLY A 33 -18.82 23.36 38.88
C GLY A 33 -20.08 23.17 38.01
N LEU A 34 -20.29 23.97 36.97
CA LEU A 34 -21.42 23.78 36.05
C LEU A 34 -21.19 22.55 35.16
N ARG A 35 -19.98 22.38 34.68
CA ARG A 35 -19.60 21.20 33.88
C ARG A 35 -19.82 19.93 34.68
N GLN A 36 -19.33 19.86 35.91
CA GLN A 36 -19.50 18.70 36.79
C GLN A 36 -20.98 18.36 37.00
N ARG A 37 -21.83 19.33 37.31
CA ARG A 37 -23.27 19.12 37.47
C ARG A 37 -23.96 18.61 36.20
N ILE A 38 -23.52 19.08 35.02
CA ILE A 38 -24.04 18.58 33.73
C ILE A 38 -23.64 17.11 33.51
N MET A 39 -22.42 16.75 33.85
CA MET A 39 -21.94 15.36 33.71
C MET A 39 -22.63 14.42 34.69
N GLU A 40 -22.84 14.83 35.95
CA GLU A 40 -23.57 14.05 36.95
C GLU A 40 -25.01 13.76 36.49
N VAL A 41 -25.74 14.77 36.01
CA VAL A 41 -27.11 14.58 35.49
C VAL A 41 -27.14 13.74 34.22
N ALA A 42 -26.11 13.85 33.34
CA ALA A 42 -26.00 13.00 32.18
C ALA A 42 -25.82 11.52 32.55
N ASP A 43 -24.95 11.23 33.54
CA ASP A 43 -24.73 9.88 34.07
C ASP A 43 -25.98 9.32 34.75
N GLU A 44 -26.65 10.10 35.58
CA GLU A 44 -27.94 9.71 36.22
C GLU A 44 -29.01 9.31 35.20
N LEU A 45 -29.04 10.01 34.05
CA LEU A 45 -30.01 9.77 33.00
C LEU A 45 -29.55 8.69 31.96
N GLY A 46 -28.34 8.18 32.13
CA GLY A 46 -27.74 7.21 31.18
C GLY A 46 -27.45 7.85 29.82
N TYR A 47 -27.12 9.14 29.77
CA TYR A 47 -26.79 9.85 28.54
C TYR A 47 -25.30 9.75 28.24
N ALA A 48 -24.94 8.90 27.30
CA ALA A 48 -23.55 8.62 26.91
C ALA A 48 -22.86 9.76 26.10
N GLY A 49 -23.52 10.91 25.97
CA GLY A 49 -22.98 12.04 25.20
C GLY A 49 -23.70 12.30 23.87
N PRO A 50 -23.32 13.38 23.16
CA PRO A 50 -23.89 13.73 21.87
C PRO A 50 -23.70 12.59 20.85
N ASN A 51 -24.73 12.33 20.03
CA ASN A 51 -24.65 11.33 18.97
C ASN A 51 -23.51 11.68 17.99
N PRO A 52 -22.50 10.82 17.83
CA PRO A 52 -21.37 11.09 16.93
C PRO A 52 -21.80 11.37 15.49
N THR A 53 -22.77 10.62 14.96
CA THR A 53 -23.33 10.81 13.61
C THR A 53 -23.96 12.19 13.45
N ALA A 54 -24.77 12.63 14.44
CA ALA A 54 -25.37 13.96 14.41
C ALA A 54 -24.31 15.09 14.54
N ARG A 55 -23.20 14.81 15.23
CA ARG A 55 -22.06 15.73 15.32
C ARG A 55 -21.36 15.83 13.97
N SER A 56 -21.05 14.71 13.31
CA SER A 56 -20.41 14.66 11.98
C SER A 56 -21.25 15.39 10.94
N LEU A 57 -22.57 15.15 10.90
CA LEU A 57 -23.50 15.86 10.02
C LEU A 57 -23.49 17.38 10.25
N ARG A 58 -23.45 17.82 11.51
CA ARG A 58 -23.42 19.25 11.84
C ARG A 58 -22.10 19.91 11.50
N LEU A 59 -20.99 19.20 11.64
CA LEU A 59 -19.64 19.70 11.36
C LEU A 59 -19.27 19.57 9.88
N GLY A 60 -20.02 18.78 9.09
CA GLY A 60 -19.70 18.46 7.70
C GLY A 60 -18.41 17.65 7.57
N ARG A 61 -18.01 16.93 8.65
CA ARG A 61 -16.79 16.13 8.70
C ARG A 61 -17.05 14.76 9.31
N ALA A 62 -16.53 13.73 8.67
CA ALA A 62 -16.59 12.35 9.14
C ALA A 62 -15.61 12.10 10.31
N GLY A 63 -14.44 12.75 10.27
CA GLY A 63 -13.34 12.51 11.20
C GLY A 63 -12.57 11.23 10.87
N ALA A 64 -12.53 10.85 9.60
CA ALA A 64 -11.83 9.66 9.14
C ALA A 64 -11.24 9.84 7.72
N LEU A 65 -10.07 9.25 7.47
CA LEU A 65 -9.49 9.07 6.14
C LEU A 65 -9.87 7.69 5.61
N GLY A 66 -10.30 7.59 4.36
CA GLY A 66 -10.53 6.33 3.66
C GLY A 66 -9.27 5.85 2.96
N LEU A 67 -8.82 4.64 3.24
CA LEU A 67 -7.76 3.99 2.50
C LEU A 67 -8.37 2.92 1.61
N LEU A 68 -8.37 3.17 0.30
CA LEU A 68 -8.79 2.22 -0.72
C LEU A 68 -7.58 1.37 -1.12
N PHE A 69 -7.71 0.06 -0.98
CA PHE A 69 -6.59 -0.88 -1.15
C PHE A 69 -7.03 -2.11 -1.95
N SER A 70 -6.30 -2.44 -3.03
CA SER A 70 -6.68 -3.45 -4.01
C SER A 70 -6.44 -4.91 -3.56
N GLU A 71 -6.57 -5.19 -2.27
CA GLU A 71 -6.37 -6.52 -1.70
C GLU A 71 -7.38 -6.82 -0.58
N THR A 72 -7.34 -8.02 -0.02
CA THR A 72 -8.16 -8.40 1.14
C THR A 72 -7.66 -7.74 2.42
N LEU A 73 -8.54 -7.58 3.42
CA LEU A 73 -8.12 -7.11 4.75
C LEU A 73 -7.10 -8.04 5.41
N ALA A 74 -7.23 -9.36 5.20
CA ALA A 74 -6.26 -10.31 5.75
C ALA A 74 -4.86 -10.09 5.17
N TYR A 75 -4.79 -9.81 3.87
CA TYR A 75 -3.53 -9.46 3.20
C TYR A 75 -2.97 -8.13 3.73
N ALA A 76 -3.81 -7.11 3.88
CA ALA A 76 -3.43 -5.78 4.38
C ALA A 76 -2.67 -5.83 5.72
N PHE A 77 -3.00 -6.80 6.58
CA PHE A 77 -2.37 -7.01 7.89
C PHE A 77 -1.30 -8.11 7.90
N ALA A 78 -0.98 -8.70 6.75
CA ALA A 78 0.06 -9.73 6.62
C ALA A 78 1.22 -9.28 5.73
N ASP A 79 0.98 -8.38 4.77
CA ASP A 79 2.02 -7.89 3.87
C ASP A 79 2.89 -6.81 4.53
N PRO A 80 4.20 -7.06 4.71
CA PRO A 80 5.08 -6.14 5.42
C PRO A 80 5.22 -4.76 4.73
N TYR A 81 5.05 -4.69 3.40
CA TYR A 81 5.04 -3.40 2.67
C TYR A 81 3.80 -2.58 3.04
N ALA A 82 2.62 -3.20 2.95
CA ALA A 82 1.35 -2.56 3.31
C ALA A 82 1.34 -2.10 4.77
N ILE A 83 1.82 -2.94 5.69
CA ILE A 83 1.93 -2.61 7.12
C ILE A 83 2.79 -1.36 7.32
N GLY A 84 3.97 -1.30 6.70
CA GLY A 84 4.85 -0.14 6.83
C GLY A 84 4.20 1.16 6.30
N PHE A 85 3.52 1.10 5.17
CA PHE A 85 2.77 2.24 4.63
C PHE A 85 1.63 2.66 5.57
N PHE A 86 0.85 1.70 6.07
CA PHE A 86 -0.27 1.97 6.98
C PHE A 86 0.19 2.59 8.30
N GLN A 87 1.34 2.19 8.83
CA GLN A 87 1.94 2.80 10.01
C GLN A 87 2.19 4.30 9.79
N GLY A 88 2.79 4.67 8.65
CA GLY A 88 3.01 6.07 8.32
C GLY A 88 1.72 6.87 8.17
N LEU A 89 0.73 6.31 7.47
CA LEU A 89 -0.58 6.94 7.29
C LEU A 89 -1.33 7.08 8.62
N ALA A 90 -1.27 6.05 9.49
CA ALA A 90 -1.88 6.05 10.81
C ALA A 90 -1.26 7.13 11.71
N THR A 91 0.06 7.27 11.72
CA THR A 91 0.74 8.34 12.48
C THR A 91 0.21 9.72 12.09
N ALA A 92 0.09 10.00 10.79
CA ALA A 92 -0.46 11.28 10.33
C ALA A 92 -1.93 11.48 10.74
N ALA A 93 -2.73 10.42 10.70
CA ALA A 93 -4.14 10.45 11.13
C ALA A 93 -4.26 10.68 12.65
N GLU A 94 -3.45 10.00 13.46
CA GLU A 94 -3.39 10.15 14.92
C GLU A 94 -3.01 11.59 15.33
N ASP A 95 -1.98 12.16 14.72
CA ASP A 95 -1.53 13.55 14.95
C ASP A 95 -2.64 14.56 14.67
N ALA A 96 -3.53 14.26 13.71
CA ALA A 96 -4.67 15.10 13.36
C ALA A 96 -5.95 14.77 14.15
N GLY A 97 -5.95 13.72 14.97
CA GLY A 97 -7.12 13.27 15.74
C GLY A 97 -8.25 12.72 14.87
N VAL A 98 -7.92 12.10 13.72
CA VAL A 98 -8.87 11.45 12.80
C VAL A 98 -8.63 9.94 12.75
N GLY A 99 -9.67 9.17 12.39
CA GLY A 99 -9.57 7.72 12.21
C GLY A 99 -9.14 7.30 10.81
N LEU A 100 -8.85 6.01 10.64
CA LEU A 100 -8.66 5.36 9.34
C LEU A 100 -9.79 4.37 9.09
N LEU A 101 -10.35 4.42 7.87
CA LEU A 101 -11.28 3.44 7.35
C LEU A 101 -10.62 2.70 6.17
N ILE A 102 -10.27 1.43 6.36
CA ILE A 102 -9.69 0.61 5.29
C ILE A 102 -10.81 0.00 4.46
N LEU A 103 -10.78 0.27 3.16
CA LEU A 103 -11.76 -0.16 2.17
C LEU A 103 -11.09 -1.20 1.24
N PRO A 104 -11.29 -2.51 1.48
CA PRO A 104 -10.68 -3.55 0.67
C PRO A 104 -11.39 -3.67 -0.68
N LEU A 105 -10.59 -3.85 -1.73
CA LEU A 105 -11.05 -4.21 -3.08
C LEU A 105 -10.24 -5.42 -3.55
N PRO A 106 -10.60 -6.64 -3.12
CA PRO A 106 -9.90 -7.85 -3.53
C PRO A 106 -9.83 -7.98 -5.05
N HIS A 107 -8.76 -8.58 -5.55
CA HIS A 107 -8.57 -8.85 -6.99
C HIS A 107 -9.83 -9.44 -7.63
N GLY A 108 -10.21 -8.92 -8.80
CA GLY A 108 -11.44 -9.27 -9.51
C GLY A 108 -12.71 -8.64 -8.92
N ASP A 109 -12.65 -7.98 -7.77
CA ASP A 109 -13.81 -7.28 -7.20
C ASP A 109 -13.95 -5.88 -7.85
N ARG A 110 -14.96 -5.73 -8.67
CA ARG A 110 -15.25 -4.47 -9.35
C ARG A 110 -16.39 -3.68 -8.69
N ARG A 111 -16.82 -4.09 -7.50
CA ARG A 111 -17.86 -3.37 -6.76
C ARG A 111 -17.34 -2.04 -6.26
N SER A 112 -18.15 -1.01 -6.38
CA SER A 112 -17.82 0.35 -5.97
C SER A 112 -18.72 0.88 -4.84
N GLU A 113 -19.70 0.05 -4.39
CA GLU A 113 -20.63 0.44 -3.31
C GLU A 113 -19.89 0.78 -2.02
N THR A 114 -18.85 0.03 -1.69
CA THR A 114 -18.03 0.27 -0.50
C THR A 114 -17.45 1.70 -0.49
N VAL A 115 -17.03 2.20 -1.66
CA VAL A 115 -16.54 3.57 -1.81
C VAL A 115 -17.66 4.59 -1.66
N ARG A 116 -18.83 4.30 -2.26
CA ARG A 116 -20.00 5.18 -2.23
C ARG A 116 -20.52 5.38 -0.82
N ASP A 117 -20.57 4.29 -0.04
CA ASP A 117 -21.14 4.26 1.30
C ASP A 117 -20.12 4.68 2.40
N ALA A 118 -18.85 4.82 2.05
CA ALA A 118 -17.81 5.20 2.99
C ALA A 118 -18.04 6.60 3.58
N VAL A 119 -18.05 6.70 4.90
CA VAL A 119 -18.17 7.97 5.62
C VAL A 119 -16.77 8.45 5.99
N VAL A 120 -16.15 9.21 5.08
CA VAL A 120 -14.76 9.70 5.19
C VAL A 120 -14.66 11.14 4.69
N ASP A 121 -13.57 11.83 5.08
CA ASP A 121 -13.28 13.21 4.69
C ASP A 121 -12.34 13.29 3.48
N ALA A 122 -11.59 12.24 3.19
CA ALA A 122 -10.63 12.17 2.11
C ALA A 122 -10.33 10.71 1.74
N PHE A 123 -9.76 10.47 0.56
CA PHE A 123 -9.37 9.14 0.10
C PHE A 123 -7.88 9.03 -0.20
N CYS A 124 -7.21 8.06 0.39
CA CYS A 124 -5.95 7.50 -0.06
C CYS A 124 -6.26 6.32 -0.99
N VAL A 125 -5.84 6.38 -2.25
CA VAL A 125 -5.99 5.30 -3.22
C VAL A 125 -4.64 4.64 -3.40
N MET A 126 -4.53 3.36 -3.08
CA MET A 126 -3.27 2.62 -3.12
C MET A 126 -3.37 1.38 -4.01
N SER A 127 -2.47 1.26 -4.96
CA SER A 127 -2.27 0.08 -5.81
C SER A 127 -3.54 -0.39 -6.53
N LEU A 128 -4.29 0.54 -7.16
CA LEU A 128 -5.43 0.19 -7.99
C LEU A 128 -5.00 -0.04 -9.44
N PRO A 129 -5.54 -1.06 -10.14
CA PRO A 129 -5.25 -1.25 -11.56
C PRO A 129 -5.90 -0.15 -12.42
N ASP A 130 -5.31 0.08 -13.58
CA ASP A 130 -5.83 1.02 -14.57
C ASP A 130 -7.30 0.73 -14.91
N GLY A 131 -8.13 1.77 -14.93
CA GLY A 131 -9.55 1.66 -15.27
C GLY A 131 -10.44 0.94 -14.24
N HIS A 132 -9.96 0.76 -12.99
CA HIS A 132 -10.81 0.20 -11.95
C HIS A 132 -12.00 1.12 -11.63
N PRO A 133 -13.27 0.62 -11.64
CA PRO A 133 -14.45 1.46 -11.48
C PRO A 133 -14.53 2.21 -10.14
N ALA A 134 -13.95 1.66 -9.07
CA ALA A 134 -13.90 2.32 -7.77
C ALA A 134 -13.17 3.68 -7.82
N LEU A 135 -12.19 3.86 -8.72
CA LEU A 135 -11.51 5.15 -8.89
C LEU A 135 -12.49 6.23 -9.36
N ALA A 136 -13.34 5.93 -10.33
CA ALA A 136 -14.36 6.86 -10.81
C ALA A 136 -15.33 7.27 -9.69
N GLU A 137 -15.73 6.33 -8.84
CA GLU A 137 -16.58 6.60 -7.67
C GLU A 137 -15.86 7.47 -6.62
N VAL A 138 -14.57 7.23 -6.36
CA VAL A 138 -13.76 8.10 -5.49
C VAL A 138 -13.76 9.52 -6.02
N LEU A 139 -13.45 9.71 -7.29
CA LEU A 139 -13.36 11.04 -7.92
C LEU A 139 -14.72 11.74 -7.97
N ALA A 140 -15.82 11.00 -8.19
CA ALA A 140 -17.18 11.54 -8.17
C ALA A 140 -17.59 12.11 -6.79
N ARG A 141 -16.96 11.64 -5.70
CA ARG A 141 -17.19 12.14 -4.33
C ARG A 141 -16.71 13.59 -4.12
N LYS A 142 -15.79 14.08 -4.98
CA LYS A 142 -15.19 15.43 -4.88
C LYS A 142 -14.55 15.74 -3.53
N LEU A 143 -14.09 14.71 -2.83
CA LEU A 143 -13.28 14.82 -1.62
C LEU A 143 -11.80 14.91 -2.01
N PRO A 144 -10.93 15.38 -1.11
CA PRO A 144 -9.48 15.27 -1.32
C PRO A 144 -9.06 13.83 -1.60
N VAL A 145 -8.21 13.64 -2.62
CA VAL A 145 -7.68 12.34 -3.03
C VAL A 145 -6.17 12.42 -3.15
N VAL A 146 -5.47 11.44 -2.62
CA VAL A 146 -4.05 11.20 -2.87
C VAL A 146 -3.91 9.79 -3.45
N VAL A 147 -3.17 9.66 -4.54
CA VAL A 147 -2.86 8.37 -5.15
C VAL A 147 -1.47 7.92 -4.71
N VAL A 148 -1.35 6.65 -4.36
CA VAL A 148 -0.09 6.02 -3.92
C VAL A 148 0.25 4.88 -4.86
N ASP A 149 1.48 4.91 -5.36
CA ASP A 149 2.07 3.99 -6.34
C ASP A 149 1.34 3.98 -7.69
N GLU A 150 0.02 3.77 -7.72
CA GLU A 150 -0.78 3.63 -8.95
C GLU A 150 -2.29 3.74 -8.71
N PRO A 151 -3.12 4.06 -9.74
CA PRO A 151 -2.71 4.52 -11.06
C PRO A 151 -2.34 6.01 -11.08
N TYR A 152 -1.66 6.47 -12.12
CA TYR A 152 -1.47 7.92 -12.29
C TYR A 152 -2.80 8.61 -12.63
N VAL A 153 -3.19 9.58 -11.81
CA VAL A 153 -4.42 10.37 -12.00
C VAL A 153 -4.07 11.84 -12.19
N PRO A 154 -4.21 12.41 -13.42
CA PRO A 154 -3.92 13.81 -13.67
C PRO A 154 -4.71 14.74 -12.74
N GLY A 155 -4.05 15.76 -12.20
CA GLY A 155 -4.70 16.75 -11.34
C GLY A 155 -4.89 16.30 -9.88
N HIS A 156 -4.34 15.16 -9.49
CA HIS A 156 -4.37 14.68 -8.10
C HIS A 156 -2.96 14.49 -7.56
N PRO A 157 -2.71 14.75 -6.28
CA PRO A 157 -1.45 14.46 -5.62
C PRO A 157 -1.08 12.98 -5.73
N PHE A 158 0.21 12.74 -5.96
CA PHE A 158 0.78 11.41 -6.10
C PHE A 158 1.94 11.21 -5.12
N VAL A 159 2.00 10.05 -4.51
CA VAL A 159 3.11 9.59 -3.66
C VAL A 159 3.58 8.23 -4.16
N GLY A 160 4.88 8.06 -4.40
CA GLY A 160 5.39 6.78 -4.88
C GLY A 160 6.91 6.75 -4.97
N THR A 161 7.43 5.70 -5.57
CA THR A 161 8.86 5.50 -5.86
C THR A 161 9.13 5.67 -7.36
N ASP A 162 10.36 5.96 -7.74
CA ASP A 162 10.78 5.85 -9.14
C ASP A 162 10.97 4.36 -9.50
N GLU A 163 9.86 3.72 -9.86
CA GLU A 163 9.80 2.28 -10.09
C GLU A 163 10.76 1.79 -11.19
N PRO A 164 10.89 2.46 -12.36
CA PRO A 164 11.87 2.06 -13.36
C PRO A 164 13.31 2.15 -12.86
N ALA A 165 13.67 3.25 -12.19
CA ALA A 165 15.03 3.43 -11.69
C ALA A 165 15.36 2.41 -10.60
N ALA A 166 14.41 2.12 -9.69
CA ALA A 166 14.57 1.13 -8.64
C ALA A 166 14.74 -0.29 -9.20
N ALA A 167 13.90 -0.68 -10.16
CA ALA A 167 14.01 -1.98 -10.81
C ALA A 167 15.29 -2.12 -11.63
N ALA A 168 15.68 -1.06 -12.35
CA ALA A 168 16.95 -1.04 -13.08
C ALA A 168 18.15 -1.19 -12.14
N ALA A 169 18.13 -0.57 -10.96
CA ALA A 169 19.19 -0.71 -9.96
C ALA A 169 19.34 -2.16 -9.48
N ALA A 170 18.22 -2.86 -9.22
CA ALA A 170 18.23 -4.28 -8.86
C ALA A 170 18.82 -5.16 -9.97
N ALA A 171 18.43 -4.92 -11.23
CA ALA A 171 18.93 -5.67 -12.38
C ALA A 171 20.41 -5.37 -12.65
N ARG A 172 20.83 -4.10 -12.65
CA ARG A 172 22.23 -3.70 -12.85
C ARG A 172 23.14 -4.36 -11.84
N HIS A 173 22.74 -4.46 -10.60
CA HIS A 173 23.55 -5.12 -9.57
C HIS A 173 23.96 -6.55 -9.97
N VAL A 174 23.02 -7.40 -10.37
CA VAL A 174 23.36 -8.78 -10.78
C VAL A 174 24.10 -8.82 -12.11
N LEU A 175 23.85 -7.87 -13.02
CA LEU A 175 24.55 -7.76 -14.30
C LEU A 175 26.00 -7.32 -14.10
N GLU A 176 26.28 -6.42 -13.16
CA GLU A 176 27.63 -5.98 -12.77
C GLU A 176 28.41 -7.09 -12.06
N LEU A 177 27.74 -7.99 -11.34
CA LEU A 177 28.34 -9.21 -10.81
C LEU A 177 28.71 -10.24 -11.90
N GLY A 178 28.28 -10.02 -13.14
CA GLY A 178 28.61 -10.88 -14.28
C GLY A 178 27.49 -11.84 -14.71
N HIS A 179 26.32 -11.82 -14.06
CA HIS A 179 25.20 -12.64 -14.50
C HIS A 179 24.70 -12.24 -15.89
N ARG A 180 24.39 -13.25 -16.72
CA ARG A 180 23.83 -13.07 -18.07
C ARG A 180 22.58 -13.91 -18.28
N ARG A 181 22.37 -14.95 -17.49
CA ARG A 181 21.16 -15.77 -17.46
C ARG A 181 20.27 -15.29 -16.32
N ILE A 182 19.37 -14.37 -16.64
CA ILE A 182 18.46 -13.73 -15.68
C ILE A 182 17.08 -14.37 -15.80
N GLY A 183 16.41 -14.60 -14.69
CA GLY A 183 14.98 -14.93 -14.61
C GLY A 183 14.23 -13.88 -13.82
N VAL A 184 12.94 -13.74 -14.07
CA VAL A 184 12.07 -12.80 -13.34
C VAL A 184 10.86 -13.54 -12.77
N ALA A 185 10.57 -13.36 -11.49
CA ALA A 185 9.32 -13.76 -10.85
C ALA A 185 8.57 -12.51 -10.37
N MET A 186 7.33 -12.34 -10.81
CA MET A 186 6.55 -11.13 -10.54
C MET A 186 5.11 -11.44 -10.20
N VAL A 187 4.51 -10.65 -9.32
CA VAL A 187 3.08 -10.60 -9.04
C VAL A 187 2.49 -9.29 -9.57
N GLY A 188 1.22 -9.31 -9.98
CA GLY A 188 0.47 -8.10 -10.21
C GLY A 188 0.67 -7.46 -11.59
N LEU A 189 0.82 -8.25 -12.67
CA LEU A 189 0.72 -7.68 -14.02
C LEU A 189 -0.75 -7.35 -14.37
N HIS A 190 -1.64 -8.30 -14.12
CA HIS A 190 -3.06 -8.17 -14.41
C HIS A 190 -3.93 -8.64 -13.25
N ASP A 191 -5.20 -8.18 -13.25
CA ASP A 191 -6.21 -8.55 -12.27
C ASP A 191 -7.10 -9.72 -12.78
N ASP A 192 -6.45 -10.75 -13.35
CA ASP A 192 -7.12 -11.89 -14.01
C ASP A 192 -6.83 -13.26 -13.37
N GLY A 193 -6.05 -13.28 -12.27
CA GLY A 193 -5.70 -14.50 -11.55
C GLY A 193 -4.70 -15.41 -12.27
N HIS A 194 -4.01 -14.92 -13.30
CA HIS A 194 -3.03 -15.71 -14.04
C HIS A 194 -1.84 -16.13 -13.18
N THR A 195 -1.39 -17.37 -13.37
CA THR A 195 -0.12 -17.88 -12.84
C THR A 195 0.53 -18.72 -13.93
N GLY A 196 1.69 -18.28 -14.45
CA GLY A 196 2.38 -18.94 -15.56
C GLY A 196 3.42 -18.04 -16.20
N TRP A 197 3.89 -18.46 -17.37
CA TRP A 197 4.81 -17.66 -18.18
C TRP A 197 4.11 -16.41 -18.71
N ALA A 198 4.80 -15.27 -18.61
CA ALA A 198 4.30 -14.00 -19.11
C ALA A 198 5.11 -13.55 -20.34
N SER A 199 4.41 -13.43 -21.47
CA SER A 199 5.02 -12.94 -22.72
C SER A 199 5.36 -11.43 -22.61
N PRO A 200 6.23 -10.90 -23.49
CA PRO A 200 6.52 -9.47 -23.54
C PRO A 200 5.25 -8.62 -23.68
N GLU A 201 4.29 -9.04 -24.50
CA GLU A 201 3.01 -8.33 -24.69
C GLU A 201 2.19 -8.27 -23.39
N ARG A 202 2.21 -9.36 -22.60
CA ARG A 202 1.53 -9.39 -21.30
C ARG A 202 2.19 -8.45 -20.29
N GLN A 203 3.51 -8.34 -20.32
CA GLN A 203 4.29 -7.43 -19.49
C GLN A 203 4.02 -5.96 -19.86
N GLU A 204 4.00 -5.64 -21.16
CA GLU A 204 3.72 -4.31 -21.70
C GLU A 204 2.27 -3.87 -21.46
N GLY A 205 1.34 -4.82 -21.55
CA GLY A 205 -0.08 -4.63 -21.31
C GLY A 205 -0.48 -4.66 -19.84
N ALA A 206 0.46 -4.73 -18.91
CA ALA A 206 0.15 -4.80 -17.48
C ALA A 206 -0.76 -3.64 -17.04
N VAL A 207 -1.85 -3.97 -16.33
CA VAL A 207 -2.83 -2.99 -15.86
C VAL A 207 -2.43 -2.33 -14.55
N PHE A 208 -1.47 -2.90 -13.83
CA PHE A 208 -0.84 -2.26 -12.70
C PHE A 208 0.36 -1.44 -13.19
N GLU A 209 0.23 -0.12 -13.16
CA GLU A 209 1.21 0.80 -13.74
C GLU A 209 2.60 0.67 -13.09
N ALA A 210 2.66 0.55 -11.77
CA ALA A 210 3.92 0.38 -11.05
C ALA A 210 4.63 -0.91 -11.49
N MET A 211 3.89 -1.99 -11.70
CA MET A 211 4.45 -3.27 -12.16
C MET A 211 4.92 -3.18 -13.61
N ARG A 212 4.15 -2.56 -14.49
CA ARG A 212 4.56 -2.28 -15.87
C ARG A 212 5.87 -1.47 -15.91
N ARG A 213 5.99 -0.46 -15.04
CA ARG A 213 7.18 0.38 -14.93
C ARG A 213 8.39 -0.38 -14.37
N ARG A 214 8.21 -1.29 -13.39
CA ARG A 214 9.28 -2.19 -12.91
C ARG A 214 9.76 -3.13 -14.02
N CYS A 215 8.84 -3.73 -14.79
CA CYS A 215 9.22 -4.52 -15.97
C CYS A 215 10.08 -3.71 -16.93
N GLY A 216 9.70 -2.46 -17.20
CA GLY A 216 10.47 -1.54 -18.04
C GLY A 216 11.88 -1.29 -17.51
N GLY A 217 12.05 -1.14 -16.20
CA GLY A 217 13.35 -0.96 -15.56
C GLY A 217 14.24 -2.19 -15.65
N TYR A 218 13.71 -3.38 -15.40
CA TYR A 218 14.44 -4.65 -15.57
C TYR A 218 14.86 -4.85 -17.04
N ARG A 219 13.92 -4.64 -17.96
CA ARG A 219 14.16 -4.72 -19.40
C ARG A 219 15.27 -3.77 -19.84
N GLN A 220 15.16 -2.49 -19.46
CA GLN A 220 16.17 -1.49 -19.82
C GLN A 220 17.58 -1.92 -19.39
N ALA A 221 17.75 -2.33 -18.14
CA ALA A 221 19.05 -2.76 -17.63
C ALA A 221 19.59 -4.01 -18.35
N CYS A 222 18.74 -4.99 -18.68
CA CYS A 222 19.13 -6.17 -19.44
C CYS A 222 19.55 -5.81 -20.85
N GLU A 223 18.79 -4.98 -21.57
CA GLU A 223 19.09 -4.54 -22.92
C GLU A 223 20.40 -3.70 -22.99
N GLU A 224 20.61 -2.80 -21.99
CA GLU A 224 21.87 -2.05 -21.84
C GLU A 224 23.09 -2.99 -21.67
N ALA A 225 22.89 -4.16 -21.05
CA ALA A 225 23.92 -5.19 -20.88
C ALA A 225 24.01 -6.19 -22.07
N GLY A 226 23.28 -5.94 -23.17
CA GLY A 226 23.26 -6.76 -24.36
C GLY A 226 22.45 -8.06 -24.24
N ILE A 227 21.54 -8.15 -23.28
CA ILE A 227 20.64 -9.29 -23.11
C ILE A 227 19.33 -8.99 -23.83
N ASP A 228 18.93 -9.88 -24.77
CA ASP A 228 17.63 -9.81 -25.42
C ASP A 228 16.53 -10.12 -24.40
N TRP A 229 15.72 -9.11 -24.08
CA TRP A 229 14.63 -9.23 -23.11
C TRP A 229 13.59 -10.28 -23.51
N SER A 230 13.36 -10.50 -24.79
CA SER A 230 12.42 -11.52 -25.28
C SER A 230 12.80 -12.94 -24.89
N GLY A 231 14.08 -13.17 -24.64
CA GLY A 231 14.63 -14.43 -24.16
C GLY A 231 14.68 -14.61 -22.66
N VAL A 232 14.40 -13.55 -21.88
CA VAL A 232 14.42 -13.62 -20.42
C VAL A 232 13.17 -14.38 -19.91
N PRO A 233 13.34 -15.53 -19.22
CA PRO A 233 12.22 -16.25 -18.66
C PRO A 233 11.53 -15.41 -17.58
N PHE A 234 10.25 -15.13 -17.79
CA PHE A 234 9.44 -14.32 -16.94
C PHE A 234 8.22 -15.11 -16.45
N TYR A 235 8.09 -15.29 -15.13
CA TYR A 235 7.00 -16.05 -14.53
C TYR A 235 6.14 -15.14 -13.65
N GLU A 236 4.87 -14.99 -14.01
CA GLU A 236 3.88 -14.27 -13.24
C GLU A 236 3.18 -15.18 -12.25
N VAL A 237 2.85 -14.65 -11.08
CA VAL A 237 2.01 -15.32 -10.08
C VAL A 237 0.82 -14.43 -9.72
N ALA A 238 -0.32 -15.08 -9.44
CA ALA A 238 -1.57 -14.39 -9.14
C ALA A 238 -1.60 -13.74 -7.75
N ARG A 239 -0.73 -14.17 -6.84
CA ARG A 239 -0.75 -13.70 -5.44
C ARG A 239 0.66 -13.47 -4.90
N ASN A 240 0.83 -12.43 -4.11
CA ASN A 240 2.06 -12.19 -3.38
C ASN A 240 2.11 -13.10 -2.13
N SER A 241 2.72 -14.26 -2.30
CA SER A 241 2.92 -15.22 -1.20
C SER A 241 4.22 -15.99 -1.39
N ARG A 242 4.80 -16.45 -0.27
CA ARG A 242 6.01 -17.27 -0.27
C ARG A 242 5.83 -18.57 -1.06
N GLU A 243 4.64 -19.19 -0.98
CA GLU A 243 4.29 -20.38 -1.76
C GLU A 243 4.27 -20.10 -3.27
N ALA A 244 3.69 -18.96 -3.68
CA ALA A 244 3.69 -18.54 -5.08
C ALA A 244 5.10 -18.25 -5.59
N GLY A 245 5.94 -17.62 -4.77
CA GLY A 245 7.36 -17.42 -5.05
C GLY A 245 8.12 -18.75 -5.23
N ARG A 246 7.85 -19.74 -4.36
CA ARG A 246 8.42 -21.10 -4.47
C ARG A 246 8.01 -21.79 -5.78
N LYS A 247 6.72 -21.66 -6.16
CA LYS A 247 6.24 -22.17 -7.46
C LYS A 247 6.94 -21.50 -8.63
N ALA A 248 7.08 -20.17 -8.61
CA ALA A 248 7.80 -19.43 -9.65
C ALA A 248 9.28 -19.82 -9.70
N GLY A 249 9.92 -19.96 -8.53
CA GLY A 249 11.31 -20.44 -8.41
C GLY A 249 11.51 -21.79 -9.06
N HIS A 250 10.69 -22.79 -8.74
CA HIS A 250 10.75 -24.11 -9.40
C HIS A 250 10.59 -24.02 -10.91
N ALA A 251 9.65 -23.22 -11.41
CA ALA A 251 9.44 -23.05 -12.85
C ALA A 251 10.67 -22.42 -13.55
N LEU A 252 11.24 -21.37 -12.94
CA LEU A 252 12.42 -20.68 -13.48
C LEU A 252 13.67 -21.55 -13.41
N LEU A 253 13.91 -22.20 -12.27
CA LEU A 253 15.11 -23.03 -12.04
C LEU A 253 15.06 -24.36 -12.79
N GLY A 254 13.89 -24.79 -13.25
CA GLY A 254 13.70 -25.95 -14.14
C GLY A 254 13.99 -25.68 -15.61
N ARG A 255 14.36 -24.44 -16.00
CA ARG A 255 14.71 -24.08 -17.37
C ARG A 255 16.11 -24.62 -17.74
N ASP A 256 16.31 -24.85 -19.04
CA ASP A 256 17.61 -25.15 -19.61
C ASP A 256 17.87 -24.18 -20.79
N PRO A 257 18.90 -23.31 -20.72
CA PRO A 257 19.80 -23.13 -19.59
C PRO A 257 19.10 -22.46 -18.37
N ARG A 258 19.48 -22.92 -17.17
CA ARG A 258 18.96 -22.39 -15.91
C ARG A 258 19.45 -20.96 -15.67
N PRO A 259 18.57 -20.03 -15.21
CA PRO A 259 19.00 -18.73 -14.74
C PRO A 259 20.01 -18.84 -13.58
N THR A 260 20.99 -17.95 -13.55
CA THR A 260 21.96 -17.82 -12.45
C THR A 260 21.62 -16.66 -11.52
N ALA A 261 20.67 -15.80 -11.91
CA ALA A 261 20.10 -14.78 -11.04
C ALA A 261 18.59 -14.68 -11.29
N ILE A 262 17.83 -14.50 -10.20
CA ILE A 262 16.38 -14.25 -10.25
C ILE A 262 16.09 -12.90 -9.60
N LEU A 263 15.39 -12.04 -10.35
CA LEU A 263 14.84 -10.78 -9.90
C LEU A 263 13.38 -10.99 -9.51
N THR A 264 12.96 -10.43 -8.38
CA THR A 264 11.56 -10.47 -7.95
C THR A 264 11.05 -9.07 -7.67
N ASN A 265 9.74 -8.85 -7.78
CA ASN A 265 9.15 -7.55 -7.47
C ASN A 265 8.67 -7.41 -6.03
N THR A 266 8.85 -8.43 -5.19
CA THR A 266 8.61 -8.38 -3.74
C THR A 266 9.57 -9.29 -2.99
N ASP A 267 9.90 -8.94 -1.74
CA ASP A 267 10.72 -9.81 -0.88
C ASP A 267 10.00 -11.12 -0.56
N VAL A 268 8.68 -11.09 -0.46
CA VAL A 268 7.88 -12.30 -0.18
C VAL A 268 8.04 -13.34 -1.27
N LEU A 269 8.05 -12.93 -2.55
CA LEU A 269 8.34 -13.83 -3.65
C LEU A 269 9.80 -14.30 -3.63
N ALA A 270 10.74 -13.40 -3.33
CA ALA A 270 12.16 -13.76 -3.23
C ALA A 270 12.40 -14.86 -2.19
N LEU A 271 11.77 -14.75 -1.00
CA LEU A 271 11.82 -15.79 0.03
C LEU A 271 11.31 -17.14 -0.48
N GLY A 272 10.24 -17.13 -1.29
CA GLY A 272 9.76 -18.34 -1.95
C GLY A 272 10.74 -18.90 -3.00
N VAL A 273 11.43 -18.04 -3.74
CA VAL A 273 12.50 -18.45 -4.68
C VAL A 273 13.67 -19.08 -3.93
N LEU A 274 14.04 -18.54 -2.75
CA LEU A 274 15.06 -19.15 -1.87
C LEU A 274 14.63 -20.54 -1.40
N ASP A 275 13.35 -20.75 -1.06
CA ASP A 275 12.84 -22.08 -0.72
C ASP A 275 12.94 -23.05 -1.90
N ALA A 276 12.60 -22.60 -3.12
CA ALA A 276 12.74 -23.44 -4.32
C ALA A 276 14.21 -23.79 -4.61
N ALA A 277 15.15 -22.88 -4.39
CA ALA A 277 16.58 -23.16 -4.50
C ALA A 277 17.02 -24.23 -3.48
N ALA A 278 16.58 -24.10 -2.22
CA ALA A 278 16.86 -25.08 -1.18
C ALA A 278 16.28 -26.47 -1.50
N ASP A 279 15.04 -26.54 -2.00
CA ASP A 279 14.41 -27.79 -2.45
C ASP A 279 15.21 -28.52 -3.54
N LEU A 280 15.89 -27.76 -4.40
CA LEU A 280 16.72 -28.26 -5.50
C LEU A 280 18.18 -28.48 -5.10
N GLY A 281 18.54 -28.21 -3.85
CA GLY A 281 19.88 -28.33 -3.33
C GLY A 281 20.85 -27.30 -3.90
N LEU A 282 20.35 -26.13 -4.35
CA LEU A 282 21.16 -25.05 -4.92
C LEU A 282 21.67 -24.13 -3.83
N GLU A 283 22.96 -23.80 -3.89
CA GLU A 283 23.54 -22.83 -2.97
C GLU A 283 23.24 -21.39 -3.40
N VAL A 284 22.71 -20.60 -2.47
CA VAL A 284 22.54 -19.15 -2.62
C VAL A 284 23.51 -18.45 -1.68
N PRO A 285 24.43 -17.62 -2.18
CA PRO A 285 24.52 -17.08 -3.55
C PRO A 285 25.41 -17.91 -4.51
N GLY A 286 25.99 -19.04 -4.10
CA GLY A 286 27.03 -19.76 -4.83
C GLY A 286 26.62 -20.18 -6.24
N GLU A 287 25.41 -20.70 -6.43
CA GLU A 287 24.90 -21.17 -7.73
C GLU A 287 23.76 -20.32 -8.27
N LEU A 288 23.08 -19.56 -7.38
CA LEU A 288 21.97 -18.70 -7.71
C LEU A 288 22.03 -17.40 -6.90
N SER A 289 21.95 -16.28 -7.56
CA SER A 289 21.71 -14.98 -6.94
C SER A 289 20.19 -14.65 -6.94
N VAL A 290 19.68 -14.09 -5.83
CA VAL A 290 18.27 -13.70 -5.69
C VAL A 290 18.19 -12.26 -5.20
N VAL A 291 17.37 -11.44 -5.88
CA VAL A 291 17.12 -10.05 -5.52
C VAL A 291 15.63 -9.85 -5.26
N GLY A 292 15.31 -9.29 -4.10
CA GLY A 292 13.97 -8.90 -3.69
C GLY A 292 13.62 -7.45 -4.02
N PHE A 293 12.50 -7.00 -3.48
CA PHE A 293 12.03 -5.62 -3.61
C PHE A 293 11.14 -5.24 -2.42
N SER A 294 11.37 -4.06 -1.84
CA SER A 294 10.70 -3.36 -0.75
C SER A 294 11.44 -3.31 0.61
N ASP A 295 12.42 -4.16 0.85
CA ASP A 295 13.12 -4.31 2.14
C ASP A 295 12.14 -4.43 3.33
N SER A 296 11.17 -5.31 3.16
CA SER A 296 10.10 -5.50 4.14
C SER A 296 10.22 -6.81 4.92
N ALA A 297 10.85 -7.84 4.31
CA ALA A 297 11.05 -9.16 4.90
C ALA A 297 12.44 -9.74 4.57
N ALA A 298 13.38 -8.88 4.18
CA ALA A 298 14.64 -9.27 3.58
C ALA A 298 15.78 -9.50 4.58
N GLU A 299 15.75 -8.85 5.75
CA GLU A 299 16.89 -8.78 6.67
C GLU A 299 17.25 -10.13 7.26
N GLU A 300 16.30 -10.85 7.84
CA GLU A 300 16.53 -12.16 8.48
C GLU A 300 17.03 -13.22 7.48
N ALA A 301 16.61 -13.11 6.22
CA ALA A 301 17.06 -14.04 5.17
C ALA A 301 18.37 -13.63 4.50
N GLY A 302 18.97 -12.51 4.89
CA GLY A 302 20.16 -11.96 4.21
C GLY A 302 19.89 -11.61 2.74
N LEU A 303 18.68 -11.22 2.38
CA LEU A 303 18.23 -10.97 1.01
C LEU A 303 18.69 -9.59 0.53
N THR A 304 19.40 -9.54 -0.59
CA THR A 304 19.66 -8.32 -1.37
C THR A 304 18.33 -7.82 -1.94
N THR A 305 18.02 -6.53 -1.75
CA THR A 305 16.71 -5.99 -2.10
C THR A 305 16.75 -4.49 -2.37
N ILE A 306 15.69 -3.95 -2.94
CA ILE A 306 15.45 -2.51 -3.03
C ILE A 306 14.68 -2.06 -1.79
N ARG A 307 15.21 -1.10 -1.03
CA ARG A 307 14.48 -0.43 0.06
C ARG A 307 13.64 0.70 -0.50
N GLN A 308 12.36 0.72 -0.14
CA GLN A 308 11.42 1.81 -0.39
C GLN A 308 11.06 2.50 0.93
N ALA A 309 10.86 3.81 0.88
CA ALA A 309 10.52 4.65 2.03
C ALA A 309 9.03 4.55 2.40
N LYS A 310 8.51 3.33 2.55
CA LYS A 310 7.07 3.04 2.68
C LYS A 310 6.37 3.77 3.83
N GLN A 311 7.03 3.89 4.98
CA GLN A 311 6.47 4.59 6.14
C GLN A 311 6.42 6.10 5.92
N GLU A 312 7.49 6.68 5.36
CA GLU A 312 7.56 8.10 4.98
C GLU A 312 6.54 8.45 3.90
N MET A 313 6.33 7.54 2.93
CA MET A 313 5.30 7.65 1.90
C MET A 313 3.89 7.69 2.53
N GLY A 314 3.60 6.79 3.47
CA GLY A 314 2.35 6.77 4.21
C GLY A 314 2.09 8.07 4.99
N ALA A 315 3.10 8.54 5.71
CA ALA A 315 3.01 9.80 6.45
C ALA A 315 2.83 11.02 5.52
N ALA A 316 3.49 11.04 4.36
CA ALA A 316 3.32 12.09 3.36
C ALA A 316 1.92 12.08 2.74
N ALA A 317 1.41 10.90 2.38
CA ALA A 317 0.04 10.75 1.88
C ALA A 317 -0.99 11.26 2.89
N GLY A 318 -0.83 10.92 4.17
CA GLY A 318 -1.68 11.42 5.26
C GLY A 318 -1.65 12.94 5.37
N ARG A 319 -0.47 13.55 5.38
CA ARG A 319 -0.33 15.02 5.43
C ARG A 319 -0.98 15.72 4.24
N LEU A 320 -0.79 15.19 3.02
CA LEU A 320 -1.44 15.73 1.81
C LEU A 320 -2.97 15.68 1.92
N LEU A 321 -3.54 14.56 2.39
CA LEU A 321 -4.98 14.42 2.60
C LEU A 321 -5.53 15.41 3.63
N LEU A 322 -4.79 15.62 4.72
CA LEU A 322 -5.20 16.47 5.84
C LEU A 322 -5.05 17.96 5.57
N SER A 323 -4.13 18.34 4.67
CA SER A 323 -3.91 19.75 4.30
C SER A 323 -5.13 20.37 3.61
N GLY A 324 -6.05 19.55 3.11
CA GLY A 324 -7.25 20.02 2.40
C GLY A 324 -6.92 20.77 1.11
N ALA A 325 -5.68 20.71 0.66
CA ALA A 325 -5.18 21.57 -0.37
C ALA A 325 -5.70 21.14 -1.74
N ALA A 326 -6.48 22.02 -2.31
CA ALA A 326 -6.46 22.28 -3.75
C ALA A 326 -5.15 23.02 -4.13
N ALA A 327 -4.01 22.61 -3.57
CA ALA A 327 -2.70 23.01 -4.06
C ALA A 327 -2.48 22.34 -5.42
N GLU A 328 -1.61 22.90 -6.25
CA GLU A 328 -1.19 22.24 -7.49
C GLU A 328 -0.84 20.78 -7.20
N PRO A 329 -1.19 19.84 -8.10
CA PRO A 329 -1.04 18.41 -7.85
C PRO A 329 0.43 18.09 -7.58
N GLU A 330 0.77 17.86 -6.32
CA GLU A 330 2.12 17.58 -5.88
C GLU A 330 2.48 16.13 -6.20
N ARG A 331 3.62 15.92 -6.88
CA ARG A 331 4.17 14.60 -7.15
C ARG A 331 5.37 14.36 -6.24
N LEU A 332 5.17 13.58 -5.19
CA LEU A 332 6.23 13.19 -4.26
C LEU A 332 6.80 11.83 -4.68
N VAL A 333 8.01 11.85 -5.23
CA VAL A 333 8.75 10.63 -5.58
C VAL A 333 9.83 10.43 -4.53
N PHE A 334 9.69 9.36 -3.76
CA PHE A 334 10.62 9.01 -2.71
C PHE A 334 11.83 8.25 -3.26
N PRO A 335 13.00 8.42 -2.66
CA PRO A 335 14.19 7.70 -3.06
C PRO A 335 14.05 6.20 -2.77
N HIS A 336 14.79 5.41 -3.53
CA HIS A 336 15.03 4.00 -3.30
C HIS A 336 16.51 3.77 -3.01
N GLU A 337 16.83 2.65 -2.34
CA GLU A 337 18.20 2.24 -2.04
C GLU A 337 18.36 0.75 -2.32
N LEU A 338 19.43 0.38 -3.02
CA LEU A 338 19.82 -1.03 -3.14
C LEU A 338 20.55 -1.46 -1.88
N ILE A 339 19.97 -2.42 -1.15
CA ILE A 339 20.58 -3.01 0.04
C ILE A 339 21.19 -4.35 -0.33
N VAL A 340 22.51 -4.37 -0.46
CA VAL A 340 23.25 -5.60 -0.80
C VAL A 340 23.47 -6.42 0.47
N ARG A 341 23.07 -7.70 0.40
CA ARG A 341 23.24 -8.71 1.47
C ARG A 341 23.82 -10.00 0.91
N ALA A 342 23.62 -11.10 1.62
CA ALA A 342 24.26 -12.38 1.32
C ALA A 342 23.65 -13.17 0.16
N SER A 343 22.52 -12.76 -0.42
CA SER A 343 21.82 -13.52 -1.47
C SER A 343 22.34 -13.31 -2.88
N THR A 344 23.40 -12.52 -3.06
CA THR A 344 23.97 -12.23 -4.39
C THR A 344 25.51 -12.35 -4.37
N ALA A 345 26.08 -12.98 -5.40
CA ALA A 345 27.51 -13.07 -5.64
C ALA A 345 27.77 -13.23 -7.16
N PRO A 346 29.01 -13.09 -7.64
CA PRO A 346 29.33 -13.46 -9.02
C PRO A 346 28.93 -14.89 -9.35
N PRO A 347 28.47 -15.20 -10.59
CA PRO A 347 28.13 -16.56 -10.97
C PRO A 347 29.33 -17.49 -10.88
N ALA A 348 29.14 -18.73 -10.42
CA ALA A 348 30.20 -19.73 -10.23
C ALA A 348 30.95 -20.07 -11.54
N HIS A 349 30.29 -19.91 -12.69
CA HIS A 349 30.87 -20.05 -14.01
C HIS A 349 30.27 -18.96 -14.92
N ALA A 350 31.09 -18.03 -15.37
CA ALA A 350 30.77 -17.01 -16.35
C ALA A 350 30.67 -17.58 -17.76
#